data_3be618a3b1e0f21bb437ae23e73f1e31
#
_entry.id   3be618a3b1e0f21bb437ae23e73f1e31
#
_cell.length_a   1.000
_cell.length_b   1.000
_cell.length_c   1.000
_cell.angle_alpha   90.00
_cell.angle_beta   90.00
_cell.angle_gamma   90.00
#
_symmetry.space_group_name_H-M   'P 1'
#
loop_
_entity.id
_entity.type
_entity.pdbx_description
1 polymer ?
#
loop_
_entity_poly.entity_id
_entity_poly.type
_entity_poly.pdbx_seq_one_letter_code
_entity_poly.pdbx_strand_id
1 'polypeptide(L)'
;VVVDGEIEYRENSSPNGIVPTLKSFFGRFEKGAWIAWKEAEDTTNPGFERVIDIDDSFGTYTVSRLPLTKEQVSSFYHVSSKEAFWPILHGFKERYNYDPVDWPTFREVNWAFAEAAAAEAAPGAVVWVHDYNLWLVPGYLRTLRPDVRISFFHHTPFPGADIFNVLPWRKEILQSLLCCDVIGFHIPRYVNNFVSAARSLLEVDTMARKKVAPEMHGETSALSEQSVVTEIMYENRTVHLQASPVGVDVAYIQEVAAREETREKLHEIQSELKDSQLILSVGRTDYT
;
A
#
# COMPACT_ATOMS: atom_id res chain seq x y z
N VAL A 1 3.00 22.01 -11.74
CA VAL A 1 2.58 22.67 -12.99
C VAL A 1 3.60 23.74 -13.38
N VAL A 2 3.70 24.06 -14.65
CA VAL A 2 4.51 25.19 -15.14
C VAL A 2 3.55 26.35 -15.40
N VAL A 3 3.78 27.47 -14.74
CA VAL A 3 3.00 28.70 -14.89
C VAL A 3 3.99 29.80 -15.23
N ASP A 4 3.78 30.45 -16.39
CA ASP A 4 4.65 31.53 -16.90
C ASP A 4 6.16 31.19 -16.99
N GLY A 5 6.48 29.89 -17.18
CA GLY A 5 7.85 29.38 -17.26
C GLY A 5 8.48 29.02 -15.91
N GLU A 6 7.80 29.25 -14.81
CA GLU A 6 8.23 28.84 -13.47
C GLU A 6 7.50 27.57 -13.00
N ILE A 7 8.21 26.75 -12.23
CA ILE A 7 7.62 25.51 -11.65
C ILE A 7 6.86 25.86 -10.37
N GLU A 8 5.55 25.78 -10.44
CA GLU A 8 4.68 25.87 -9.26
C GLU A 8 4.30 24.48 -8.75
N TYR A 9 4.52 24.24 -7.48
CA TYR A 9 4.02 23.03 -6.80
C TYR A 9 2.61 23.34 -6.30
N ARG A 10 1.63 22.61 -6.81
CA ARG A 10 0.23 22.73 -6.38
C ARG A 10 -0.22 21.42 -5.75
N GLU A 11 -0.97 21.52 -4.68
CA GLU A 11 -1.62 20.38 -4.07
C GLU A 11 -2.58 19.73 -5.08
N ASN A 12 -2.63 18.39 -5.11
CA ASN A 12 -3.56 17.68 -5.97
C ASN A 12 -5.00 17.93 -5.46
N SER A 13 -5.82 18.58 -6.27
CA SER A 13 -7.21 18.89 -5.94
C SER A 13 -8.11 17.65 -5.85
N SER A 14 -7.66 16.53 -6.38
CA SER A 14 -8.38 15.25 -6.32
C SER A 14 -7.42 14.12 -5.93
N PRO A 15 -6.95 14.09 -4.68
CA PRO A 15 -6.06 13.03 -4.21
C PRO A 15 -6.79 11.68 -4.24
N ASN A 16 -6.17 10.71 -4.91
CA ASN A 16 -6.72 9.37 -5.03
C ASN A 16 -6.35 8.47 -3.84
N GLY A 17 -7.29 7.65 -3.40
CA GLY A 17 -7.06 6.54 -2.50
C GLY A 17 -6.52 6.91 -1.13
N ILE A 18 -5.45 6.22 -0.72
CA ILE A 18 -4.88 6.30 0.62
C ILE A 18 -3.97 7.53 0.85
N VAL A 19 -3.59 8.28 -0.20
CA VAL A 19 -2.60 9.37 -0.12
C VAL A 19 -2.93 10.42 0.95
N PRO A 20 -4.17 10.95 1.04
CA PRO A 20 -4.50 11.93 2.08
C PRO A 20 -4.34 11.35 3.50
N THR A 21 -4.76 10.09 3.70
CA THR A 21 -4.62 9.40 4.99
C THR A 21 -3.14 9.26 5.37
N LEU A 22 -2.27 8.87 4.45
CA LEU A 22 -0.84 8.72 4.72
C LEU A 22 -0.17 10.08 4.95
N LYS A 23 -0.52 11.11 4.18
CA LYS A 23 -0.01 12.47 4.37
C LYS A 23 -0.33 13.03 5.77
N SER A 24 -1.48 12.67 6.35
CA SER A 24 -1.86 13.12 7.69
C SER A 24 -0.89 12.68 8.79
N PHE A 25 -0.03 11.69 8.54
CA PHE A 25 1.01 11.28 9.48
C PHE A 25 2.18 12.26 9.55
N PHE A 26 2.47 13.03 8.50
CA PHE A 26 3.59 13.98 8.50
C PHE A 26 3.45 15.05 9.58
N GLY A 27 2.24 15.54 9.83
CA GLY A 27 1.99 16.50 10.90
C GLY A 27 2.24 15.97 12.33
N ARG A 28 2.54 14.69 12.49
CA ARG A 28 2.82 14.04 13.80
C ARG A 28 4.31 13.83 14.06
N PHE A 29 5.17 14.08 13.08
CA PHE A 29 6.61 13.87 13.15
C PHE A 29 7.35 15.16 12.82
N GLU A 30 8.49 15.38 13.45
CA GLU A 30 9.34 16.55 13.18
C GLU A 30 9.96 16.51 11.77
N LYS A 31 10.22 15.31 11.25
CA LYS A 31 10.77 15.07 9.92
C LYS A 31 10.19 13.79 9.33
N GLY A 32 9.86 13.85 8.07
CA GLY A 32 9.40 12.71 7.31
C GLY A 32 9.82 12.82 5.84
N ALA A 33 9.95 11.67 5.17
CA ALA A 33 10.20 11.63 3.74
C ALA A 33 9.16 10.76 3.05
N TRP A 34 8.68 11.20 1.90
CA TRP A 34 7.82 10.46 1.00
C TRP A 34 8.61 10.06 -0.24
N ILE A 35 8.72 8.77 -0.50
CA ILE A 35 9.41 8.26 -1.68
C ILE A 35 8.37 7.83 -2.69
N ALA A 36 8.46 8.40 -3.89
CA ALA A 36 7.56 8.10 -5.00
C ALA A 36 8.33 8.11 -6.33
N TRP A 37 7.84 7.40 -7.31
CA TRP A 37 8.41 7.47 -8.65
C TRP A 37 7.84 8.62 -9.48
N LYS A 38 8.64 9.09 -10.42
CA LYS A 38 8.22 10.02 -11.46
C LYS A 38 8.83 9.60 -12.80
N GLU A 39 8.03 9.59 -13.86
CA GLU A 39 8.50 9.26 -15.20
C GLU A 39 9.53 10.27 -15.69
N ALA A 40 10.59 9.78 -16.32
CA ALA A 40 11.68 10.53 -16.93
C ALA A 40 12.14 9.85 -18.21
N GLU A 41 12.55 10.64 -19.21
CA GLU A 41 13.15 10.11 -20.42
C GLU A 41 14.56 9.55 -20.15
N ASP A 42 15.31 10.20 -19.28
CA ASP A 42 16.65 9.79 -18.82
C ASP A 42 16.67 9.75 -17.29
N THR A 43 16.92 8.58 -16.73
CA THR A 43 16.98 8.40 -15.27
C THR A 43 18.24 9.00 -14.63
N THR A 44 19.28 9.28 -15.42
CA THR A 44 20.52 9.93 -14.95
C THR A 44 20.39 11.44 -14.92
N ASN A 45 19.66 12.01 -15.89
CA ASN A 45 19.34 13.42 -15.97
C ASN A 45 17.82 13.62 -16.19
N PRO A 46 17.02 13.46 -15.12
CA PRO A 46 15.57 13.33 -15.26
C PRO A 46 14.82 14.61 -15.61
N GLY A 47 15.50 15.74 -15.73
CA GLY A 47 14.87 17.04 -16.01
C GLY A 47 14.04 17.60 -14.86
N PHE A 48 14.20 17.05 -13.65
CA PHE A 48 13.57 17.53 -12.41
C PHE A 48 14.46 17.27 -11.19
N GLU A 49 14.28 18.06 -10.15
CA GLU A 49 14.94 17.81 -8.87
C GLU A 49 14.46 16.49 -8.26
N ARG A 50 15.40 15.64 -7.86
CA ARG A 50 15.07 14.33 -7.26
C ARG A 50 14.49 14.45 -5.87
N VAL A 51 14.96 15.41 -5.08
CA VAL A 51 14.55 15.62 -3.69
C VAL A 51 14.05 17.04 -3.56
N ILE A 52 12.85 17.19 -3.03
CA ILE A 52 12.22 18.50 -2.78
C ILE A 52 11.59 18.51 -1.40
N ASP A 53 11.63 19.67 -0.74
CA ASP A 53 10.87 19.88 0.48
C ASP A 53 9.49 20.47 0.13
N ILE A 54 8.48 19.93 0.76
CA ILE A 54 7.08 20.37 0.62
C ILE A 54 6.63 20.92 1.96
N ASP A 55 5.94 22.05 1.90
CA ASP A 55 5.22 22.64 3.04
C ASP A 55 3.77 22.82 2.61
N ASP A 56 2.87 22.02 3.20
CA ASP A 56 1.45 22.04 2.88
C ASP A 56 0.57 21.89 4.14
N SER A 57 -0.73 21.69 3.95
CA SER A 57 -1.69 21.52 5.04
C SER A 57 -1.40 20.34 5.99
N PHE A 58 -0.52 19.41 5.59
CA PHE A 58 -0.11 18.24 6.38
C PHE A 58 1.23 18.45 7.11
N GLY A 59 1.90 19.59 6.90
CA GLY A 59 3.19 19.93 7.49
C GLY A 59 4.33 19.96 6.49
N THR A 60 5.55 20.01 7.01
CA THR A 60 6.79 20.04 6.21
C THR A 60 7.39 18.64 6.11
N TYR A 61 7.64 18.18 4.90
CA TYR A 61 8.24 16.88 4.63
C TYR A 61 9.02 16.87 3.31
N THR A 62 9.96 15.95 3.20
CA THR A 62 10.76 15.77 1.99
C THR A 62 10.06 14.79 1.04
N VAL A 63 10.07 15.08 -0.25
CA VAL A 63 9.64 14.15 -1.30
C VAL A 63 10.84 13.73 -2.13
N SER A 64 11.19 12.45 -2.06
CA SER A 64 12.25 11.85 -2.88
C SER A 64 11.60 11.20 -4.10
N ARG A 65 11.92 11.77 -5.30
CA ARG A 65 11.31 11.38 -6.58
C ARG A 65 12.25 10.48 -7.35
N LEU A 66 11.92 9.20 -7.40
CA LEU A 66 12.65 8.19 -8.13
C LEU A 66 12.35 8.31 -9.64
N PRO A 67 13.35 8.62 -10.48
CA PRO A 67 13.12 8.66 -11.92
C PRO A 67 13.01 7.24 -12.48
N LEU A 68 11.92 6.96 -13.20
CA LEU A 68 11.72 5.70 -13.93
C LEU A 68 11.46 6.03 -15.41
N THR A 69 12.00 5.22 -16.31
CA THR A 69 11.67 5.35 -17.72
C THR A 69 10.23 4.90 -18.00
N LYS A 70 9.68 5.30 -19.11
CA LYS A 70 8.34 4.88 -19.56
C LYS A 70 8.23 3.35 -19.66
N GLU A 71 9.29 2.68 -20.11
CA GLU A 71 9.37 1.23 -20.21
C GLU A 71 9.35 0.58 -18.81
N GLN A 72 10.13 1.11 -17.87
CA GLN A 72 10.12 0.64 -16.47
C GLN A 72 8.74 0.84 -15.84
N VAL A 73 8.10 1.99 -16.04
CA VAL A 73 6.73 2.25 -15.53
C VAL A 73 5.74 1.27 -16.16
N SER A 74 5.82 1.03 -17.47
CA SER A 74 4.95 0.08 -18.17
C SER A 74 5.14 -1.33 -17.62
N SER A 75 6.36 -1.83 -17.52
CA SER A 75 6.67 -3.17 -17.04
C SER A 75 6.30 -3.35 -15.56
N PHE A 76 6.75 -2.42 -14.71
CA PHE A 76 6.55 -2.50 -13.26
C PHE A 76 5.09 -2.28 -12.84
N TYR A 77 4.48 -1.18 -13.30
CA TYR A 77 3.18 -0.75 -12.80
C TYR A 77 2.02 -1.29 -13.62
N HIS A 78 2.10 -1.28 -14.97
CA HIS A 78 0.98 -1.75 -15.79
C HIS A 78 0.98 -3.27 -15.93
N VAL A 79 2.10 -3.86 -16.31
CA VAL A 79 2.17 -5.31 -16.55
C VAL A 79 2.25 -6.09 -15.23
N SER A 80 3.33 -5.93 -14.47
CA SER A 80 3.53 -6.74 -13.26
C SER A 80 2.42 -6.52 -12.23
N SER A 81 2.09 -5.26 -11.97
CA SER A 81 1.12 -4.96 -10.91
C SER A 81 -0.33 -5.22 -11.31
N LYS A 82 -0.75 -4.77 -12.50
CA LYS A 82 -2.17 -4.82 -12.87
C LYS A 82 -2.57 -6.10 -13.60
N GLU A 83 -1.70 -6.65 -14.45
CA GLU A 83 -2.04 -7.84 -15.23
C GLU A 83 -1.68 -9.15 -14.51
N ALA A 84 -0.60 -9.15 -13.72
CA ALA A 84 -0.18 -10.34 -13.01
C ALA A 84 -0.65 -10.37 -11.55
N PHE A 85 -0.28 -9.37 -10.73
CA PHE A 85 -0.52 -9.47 -9.29
C PHE A 85 -1.94 -9.13 -8.88
N TRP A 86 -2.54 -8.08 -9.46
CA TRP A 86 -3.88 -7.65 -9.13
C TRP A 86 -4.93 -8.77 -9.24
N PRO A 87 -5.00 -9.55 -10.34
CA PRO A 87 -5.93 -10.67 -10.44
C PRO A 87 -5.73 -11.72 -9.35
N ILE A 88 -4.48 -12.09 -9.06
CA ILE A 88 -4.16 -13.09 -8.03
C ILE A 88 -4.60 -12.62 -6.65
N LEU A 89 -4.29 -11.35 -6.32
CA LEU A 89 -4.65 -10.79 -5.02
C LEU A 89 -6.16 -10.74 -4.78
N HIS A 90 -6.95 -10.60 -5.85
CA HIS A 90 -8.41 -10.57 -5.78
C HIS A 90 -9.08 -11.92 -6.09
N GLY A 91 -8.31 -12.99 -6.25
CA GLY A 91 -8.83 -14.34 -6.44
C GLY A 91 -9.25 -14.68 -7.89
N PHE A 92 -8.95 -13.84 -8.87
CA PHE A 92 -9.26 -14.03 -10.28
C PHE A 92 -8.11 -14.72 -11.03
N LYS A 93 -7.77 -15.92 -10.60
CA LYS A 93 -6.65 -16.69 -11.19
C LYS A 93 -6.78 -16.94 -12.69
N GLU A 94 -7.99 -16.97 -13.22
CA GLU A 94 -8.27 -17.12 -14.65
C GLU A 94 -7.91 -15.89 -15.48
N ARG A 95 -7.70 -14.73 -14.84
CA ARG A 95 -7.24 -13.49 -15.45
C ARG A 95 -5.73 -13.26 -15.31
N TYR A 96 -5.07 -14.15 -14.60
CA TYR A 96 -3.65 -14.05 -14.35
C TYR A 96 -2.83 -14.27 -15.61
N ASN A 97 -1.98 -13.31 -15.94
CA ASN A 97 -1.03 -13.40 -17.03
C ASN A 97 0.37 -13.06 -16.52
N TYR A 98 1.27 -14.05 -16.50
CA TYR A 98 2.65 -13.88 -16.04
C TYR A 98 3.66 -13.80 -17.18
N ASP A 99 3.32 -14.22 -18.37
CA ASP A 99 4.23 -14.28 -19.53
C ASP A 99 4.90 -12.93 -19.85
N PRO A 100 4.16 -11.79 -19.81
CA PRO A 100 4.77 -10.50 -20.10
C PRO A 100 5.53 -9.90 -18.92
N VAL A 101 5.57 -10.55 -17.74
CA VAL A 101 6.24 -10.00 -16.55
C VAL A 101 7.75 -10.05 -16.72
N ASP A 102 8.35 -8.88 -16.76
CA ASP A 102 9.81 -8.72 -16.68
C ASP A 102 10.22 -8.63 -15.19
N TRP A 103 10.52 -9.79 -14.61
CA TRP A 103 10.92 -9.88 -13.22
C TRP A 103 12.23 -9.16 -12.89
N PRO A 104 13.28 -9.18 -13.73
CA PRO A 104 14.45 -8.31 -13.56
C PRO A 104 14.08 -6.84 -13.38
N THR A 105 13.26 -6.25 -14.25
CA THR A 105 12.81 -4.86 -14.11
C THR A 105 12.02 -4.64 -12.82
N PHE A 106 11.17 -5.57 -12.40
CA PHE A 106 10.47 -5.48 -11.11
C PHE A 106 11.45 -5.43 -9.93
N ARG A 107 12.50 -6.25 -9.96
CA ARG A 107 13.58 -6.24 -8.96
C ARG A 107 14.36 -4.92 -8.97
N GLU A 108 14.74 -4.43 -10.14
CA GLU A 108 15.49 -3.17 -10.29
C GLU A 108 14.71 -1.97 -9.72
N VAL A 109 13.43 -1.87 -10.04
CA VAL A 109 12.59 -0.80 -9.51
C VAL A 109 12.45 -0.89 -7.99
N ASN A 110 12.20 -2.09 -7.45
CA ASN A 110 12.15 -2.28 -5.99
C ASN A 110 13.51 -1.99 -5.32
N TRP A 111 14.62 -2.35 -5.96
CA TRP A 111 15.95 -2.02 -5.47
C TRP A 111 16.15 -0.50 -5.40
N ALA A 112 15.80 0.21 -6.46
CA ALA A 112 15.91 1.67 -6.51
C ALA A 112 15.04 2.36 -5.43
N PHE A 113 13.84 1.83 -5.13
CA PHE A 113 13.04 2.30 -3.99
C PHE A 113 13.74 2.04 -2.65
N ALA A 114 14.38 0.88 -2.49
CA ALA A 114 15.11 0.56 -1.26
C ALA A 114 16.34 1.46 -1.09
N GLU A 115 17.07 1.75 -2.17
CA GLU A 115 18.21 2.71 -2.14
C GLU A 115 17.75 4.12 -1.77
N ALA A 116 16.67 4.61 -2.37
CA ALA A 116 16.10 5.91 -2.04
C ALA A 116 15.66 5.96 -0.57
N ALA A 117 14.98 4.91 -0.08
CA ALA A 117 14.59 4.81 1.33
C ALA A 117 15.80 4.77 2.27
N ALA A 118 16.85 4.03 1.89
CA ALA A 118 18.08 3.96 2.67
C ALA A 118 18.81 5.30 2.77
N ALA A 119 18.76 6.10 1.71
CA ALA A 119 19.39 7.42 1.65
C ALA A 119 18.66 8.45 2.53
N GLU A 120 17.32 8.42 2.55
CA GLU A 120 16.50 9.38 3.31
C GLU A 120 16.36 8.99 4.79
N ALA A 121 16.48 7.71 5.14
CA ALA A 121 16.25 7.22 6.49
C ALA A 121 17.33 7.65 7.48
N ALA A 122 16.95 8.38 8.53
CA ALA A 122 17.82 8.65 9.67
C ALA A 122 18.22 7.34 10.39
N PRO A 123 19.30 7.32 11.19
CA PRO A 123 19.64 6.16 12.02
C PRO A 123 18.47 5.74 12.92
N GLY A 124 18.09 4.45 12.88
CA GLY A 124 16.98 3.91 13.66
C GLY A 124 15.60 4.36 13.22
N ALA A 125 15.46 4.97 12.03
CA ALA A 125 14.17 5.41 11.50
C ALA A 125 13.18 4.25 11.30
N VAL A 126 11.90 4.58 11.26
CA VAL A 126 10.85 3.69 10.78
C VAL A 126 10.64 3.93 9.29
N VAL A 127 10.82 2.91 8.47
CA VAL A 127 10.48 2.93 7.05
C VAL A 127 9.17 2.17 6.85
N TRP A 128 8.15 2.87 6.39
CA TRP A 128 6.81 2.30 6.19
C TRP A 128 6.56 2.07 4.71
N VAL A 129 6.61 0.82 4.29
CA VAL A 129 6.44 0.37 2.91
C VAL A 129 4.98 0.02 2.67
N HIS A 130 4.45 0.45 1.53
CA HIS A 130 3.04 0.28 1.20
C HIS A 130 2.82 -0.55 -0.05
N ASP A 131 2.01 -1.58 0.12
CA ASP A 131 1.35 -2.39 -0.90
C ASP A 131 2.26 -3.25 -1.80
N TYR A 132 1.63 -4.13 -2.56
CA TYR A 132 2.22 -5.24 -3.30
C TYR A 132 3.24 -4.82 -4.38
N ASN A 133 3.17 -3.60 -4.87
CA ASN A 133 4.16 -3.09 -5.82
C ASN A 133 5.58 -3.07 -5.25
N LEU A 134 5.70 -2.96 -3.93
CA LEU A 134 6.96 -2.82 -3.22
C LEU A 134 7.31 -4.06 -2.38
N TRP A 135 6.84 -5.23 -2.77
CA TRP A 135 7.06 -6.48 -2.04
C TRP A 135 8.53 -6.84 -1.81
N LEU A 136 9.45 -6.40 -2.69
CA LEU A 136 10.87 -6.73 -2.55
C LEU A 136 11.67 -5.66 -1.80
N VAL A 137 11.11 -4.48 -1.58
CA VAL A 137 11.77 -3.38 -0.85
C VAL A 137 12.21 -3.81 0.56
N PRO A 138 11.42 -4.52 1.37
CA PRO A 138 11.84 -4.91 2.72
C PRO A 138 13.13 -5.74 2.74
N GLY A 139 13.26 -6.72 1.86
CA GLY A 139 14.45 -7.57 1.76
C GLY A 139 15.70 -6.78 1.39
N TYR A 140 15.59 -5.91 0.38
CA TYR A 140 16.69 -5.05 -0.05
C TYR A 140 17.06 -4.02 1.01
N LEU A 141 16.06 -3.37 1.60
CA LEU A 141 16.29 -2.36 2.63
C LEU A 141 16.95 -2.97 3.89
N ARG A 142 16.58 -4.17 4.28
CA ARG A 142 17.21 -4.87 5.40
C ARG A 142 18.70 -5.11 5.17
N THR A 143 19.09 -5.34 3.92
CA THR A 143 20.50 -5.50 3.55
C THR A 143 21.26 -4.15 3.57
N LEU A 144 20.62 -3.09 3.06
CA LEU A 144 21.22 -1.76 2.99
C LEU A 144 21.28 -1.07 4.35
N ARG A 145 20.23 -1.22 5.17
CA ARG A 145 20.04 -0.52 6.44
C ARG A 145 19.51 -1.48 7.52
N PRO A 146 20.37 -2.30 8.12
CA PRO A 146 19.97 -3.23 9.17
C PRO A 146 19.49 -2.53 10.45
N ASP A 147 19.81 -1.26 10.62
CA ASP A 147 19.48 -0.42 11.77
C ASP A 147 18.03 0.10 11.77
N VAL A 148 17.39 0.21 10.59
CA VAL A 148 16.04 0.77 10.51
C VAL A 148 14.97 -0.27 10.87
N ARG A 149 13.83 0.22 11.35
CA ARG A 149 12.63 -0.58 11.54
C ARG A 149 11.78 -0.56 10.28
N ILE A 150 11.44 -1.73 9.77
CA ILE A 150 10.66 -1.87 8.54
C ILE A 150 9.24 -2.27 8.89
N SER A 151 8.29 -1.41 8.59
CA SER A 151 6.87 -1.70 8.64
C SER A 151 6.33 -1.83 7.22
N PHE A 152 5.50 -2.83 6.97
CA PHE A 152 4.84 -3.03 5.69
C PHE A 152 3.33 -3.04 5.88
N PHE A 153 2.57 -2.39 5.00
CA PHE A 153 1.12 -2.48 5.00
C PHE A 153 0.60 -2.94 3.64
N HIS A 154 -0.14 -4.03 3.65
CA HIS A 154 -0.76 -4.62 2.46
C HIS A 154 -2.18 -4.08 2.31
N HIS A 155 -2.39 -3.17 1.34
CA HIS A 155 -3.68 -2.49 1.13
C HIS A 155 -4.68 -3.33 0.33
N THR A 156 -4.20 -4.31 -0.42
CA THR A 156 -5.03 -5.23 -1.19
C THR A 156 -5.36 -6.49 -0.38
N PRO A 157 -6.35 -7.29 -0.78
CA PRO A 157 -6.54 -8.62 -0.21
C PRO A 157 -5.26 -9.46 -0.28
N PHE A 158 -5.00 -10.28 0.72
CA PHE A 158 -3.98 -11.32 0.63
C PHE A 158 -4.68 -12.66 0.46
N PRO A 159 -4.49 -13.36 -0.67
CA PRO A 159 -5.23 -14.59 -0.98
C PRO A 159 -4.72 -15.78 -0.19
N GLY A 160 -5.50 -16.86 -0.16
CA GLY A 160 -5.06 -18.14 0.41
C GLY A 160 -3.83 -18.71 -0.31
N ALA A 161 -3.12 -19.61 0.38
CA ALA A 161 -1.89 -20.22 -0.14
C ALA A 161 -2.08 -20.92 -1.51
N ASP A 162 -3.23 -21.52 -1.74
CA ASP A 162 -3.60 -22.20 -2.98
C ASP A 162 -3.67 -21.25 -4.19
N ILE A 163 -4.00 -20.00 -3.95
CA ILE A 163 -4.02 -18.95 -4.98
C ILE A 163 -2.66 -18.26 -5.07
N PHE A 164 -2.12 -17.82 -3.92
CA PHE A 164 -0.82 -17.11 -3.93
C PHE A 164 0.31 -17.93 -4.53
N ASN A 165 0.30 -19.24 -4.30
CA ASN A 165 1.35 -20.16 -4.74
C ASN A 165 1.39 -20.39 -6.27
N VAL A 166 0.48 -19.83 -7.05
CA VAL A 166 0.60 -19.84 -8.51
C VAL A 166 1.64 -18.85 -9.02
N LEU A 167 2.03 -17.85 -8.19
CA LEU A 167 3.08 -16.89 -8.55
C LEU A 167 4.44 -17.58 -8.65
N PRO A 168 5.17 -17.47 -9.76
CA PRO A 168 6.52 -18.05 -9.89
C PRO A 168 7.48 -17.52 -8.83
N TRP A 169 7.36 -16.25 -8.48
CA TRP A 169 8.25 -15.51 -7.57
C TRP A 169 7.80 -15.53 -6.10
N ARG A 170 6.78 -16.32 -5.76
CA ARG A 170 6.17 -16.40 -4.43
C ARG A 170 7.16 -16.55 -3.28
N LYS A 171 8.21 -17.37 -3.45
CA LYS A 171 9.19 -17.60 -2.40
C LYS A 171 10.02 -16.35 -2.13
N GLU A 172 10.51 -15.68 -3.15
CA GLU A 172 11.29 -14.45 -3.05
C GLU A 172 10.47 -13.32 -2.44
N ILE A 173 9.19 -13.19 -2.84
CA ILE A 173 8.26 -12.21 -2.27
C ILE A 173 8.07 -12.45 -0.76
N LEU A 174 7.79 -13.68 -0.35
CA LEU A 174 7.59 -14.01 1.06
C LEU A 174 8.86 -13.81 1.88
N GLN A 175 10.03 -14.21 1.36
CA GLN A 175 11.32 -13.99 2.02
C GLN A 175 11.59 -12.50 2.24
N SER A 176 11.28 -11.66 1.27
CA SER A 176 11.41 -10.21 1.42
C SER A 176 10.47 -9.65 2.47
N LEU A 177 9.18 -10.02 2.45
CA LEU A 177 8.20 -9.57 3.44
C LEU A 177 8.57 -9.99 4.86
N LEU A 178 9.15 -11.18 5.04
CA LEU A 178 9.62 -11.68 6.34
C LEU A 178 10.86 -10.93 6.87
N CYS A 179 11.45 -10.01 6.10
CA CYS A 179 12.45 -9.06 6.58
C CYS A 179 11.86 -7.87 7.34
N CYS A 180 10.54 -7.71 7.35
CA CYS A 180 9.85 -6.66 8.12
C CYS A 180 9.89 -6.95 9.62
N ASP A 181 9.79 -5.88 10.42
CA ASP A 181 9.55 -5.97 11.85
C ASP A 181 8.04 -6.06 12.14
N VAL A 182 7.23 -5.39 11.31
CA VAL A 182 5.76 -5.42 11.39
C VAL A 182 5.14 -5.54 10.00
N ILE A 183 4.13 -6.39 9.85
CA ILE A 183 3.31 -6.46 8.63
C ILE A 183 1.84 -6.27 9.01
N GLY A 184 1.21 -5.25 8.42
CA GLY A 184 -0.19 -4.92 8.60
C GLY A 184 -1.06 -5.35 7.41
N PHE A 185 -2.28 -5.77 7.72
CA PHE A 185 -3.33 -6.11 6.76
C PHE A 185 -4.66 -5.50 7.21
N HIS A 186 -5.64 -5.40 6.33
CA HIS A 186 -6.95 -4.85 6.70
C HIS A 186 -7.74 -5.74 7.66
N ILE A 187 -7.72 -7.06 7.45
CA ILE A 187 -8.58 -7.98 8.20
C ILE A 187 -7.83 -9.23 8.67
N PRO A 188 -8.30 -9.90 9.75
CA PRO A 188 -7.69 -11.12 10.29
C PRO A 188 -7.49 -12.24 9.25
N ARG A 189 -8.42 -12.41 8.31
CA ARG A 189 -8.33 -13.39 7.24
C ARG A 189 -7.07 -13.21 6.40
N TYR A 190 -6.70 -11.98 6.05
CA TYR A 190 -5.52 -11.71 5.22
C TYR A 190 -4.22 -12.00 5.97
N VAL A 191 -4.18 -11.74 7.27
CA VAL A 191 -3.06 -12.16 8.14
C VAL A 191 -2.91 -13.68 8.11
N ASN A 192 -3.97 -14.42 8.36
CA ASN A 192 -3.93 -15.88 8.41
C ASN A 192 -3.59 -16.49 7.03
N ASN A 193 -4.05 -15.89 5.95
CA ASN A 193 -3.69 -16.28 4.59
C ASN A 193 -2.20 -16.07 4.31
N PHE A 194 -1.64 -14.93 4.71
CA PHE A 194 -0.19 -14.66 4.60
C PHE A 194 0.63 -15.71 5.36
N VAL A 195 0.26 -16.00 6.60
CA VAL A 195 0.94 -17.03 7.41
C VAL A 195 0.83 -18.40 6.76
N SER A 196 -0.33 -18.77 6.22
CA SER A 196 -0.54 -20.02 5.49
C SER A 196 0.35 -20.11 4.26
N ALA A 197 0.43 -19.05 3.45
CA ALA A 197 1.31 -18.99 2.29
C ALA A 197 2.79 -19.08 2.69
N ALA A 198 3.22 -18.36 3.71
CA ALA A 198 4.59 -18.37 4.21
C ALA A 198 4.99 -19.79 4.67
N ARG A 199 4.15 -20.43 5.49
CA ARG A 199 4.40 -21.79 6.00
C ARG A 199 4.36 -22.88 4.93
N SER A 200 3.67 -22.65 3.84
CA SER A 200 3.63 -23.62 2.72
C SER A 200 4.96 -23.72 1.96
N LEU A 201 5.84 -22.73 2.09
CA LEU A 201 7.08 -22.61 1.30
C LEU A 201 8.34 -22.41 2.14
N LEU A 202 8.20 -21.97 3.38
CA LEU A 202 9.29 -21.56 4.26
C LEU A 202 9.07 -22.16 5.67
N GLU A 203 10.16 -22.32 6.40
CA GLU A 203 10.13 -22.77 7.80
C GLU A 203 9.75 -21.56 8.68
N VAL A 204 8.46 -21.36 8.87
CA VAL A 204 7.89 -20.26 9.67
C VAL A 204 7.13 -20.86 10.85
N ASP A 205 7.52 -20.46 12.05
CA ASP A 205 6.83 -20.85 13.29
C ASP A 205 5.82 -19.79 13.73
N THR A 206 4.65 -20.23 14.17
CA THR A 206 3.67 -19.35 14.79
C THR A 206 3.95 -19.24 16.29
N MET A 207 4.30 -18.04 16.75
CA MET A 207 4.69 -17.77 18.13
C MET A 207 3.51 -17.32 18.99
N ALA A 208 2.63 -16.51 18.43
CA ALA A 208 1.48 -15.99 19.17
C ALA A 208 0.22 -15.86 18.32
N ARG A 209 -0.94 -16.02 18.97
CA ARG A 209 -2.27 -15.79 18.42
C ARG A 209 -3.13 -15.06 19.45
N LYS A 210 -4.09 -14.26 18.97
CA LYS A 210 -5.13 -13.67 19.81
C LYS A 210 -6.52 -13.97 19.26
N LYS A 211 -7.53 -13.91 20.10
CA LYS A 211 -8.93 -13.90 19.65
C LYS A 211 -9.17 -12.62 18.86
N VAL A 212 -9.94 -12.74 17.80
CA VAL A 212 -10.39 -11.59 17.03
C VAL A 212 -11.41 -10.82 17.87
N ALA A 213 -11.25 -9.50 17.96
CA ALA A 213 -12.18 -8.64 18.66
C ALA A 213 -13.55 -8.66 17.98
N PRO A 214 -14.67 -8.59 18.75
CA PRO A 214 -16.02 -8.63 18.15
C PRO A 214 -16.24 -7.59 17.06
N GLU A 215 -15.65 -6.41 17.21
CA GLU A 215 -15.76 -5.28 16.25
C GLU A 215 -15.12 -5.60 14.88
N MET A 216 -14.23 -6.58 14.84
CA MET A 216 -13.59 -7.07 13.61
C MET A 216 -14.27 -8.31 13.02
N HIS A 217 -15.30 -8.84 13.69
CA HIS A 217 -16.17 -9.84 13.11
C HIS A 217 -17.09 -9.10 12.13
N GLY A 218 -16.81 -9.22 10.83
CA GLY A 218 -17.74 -8.71 9.83
C GLY A 218 -19.11 -9.38 9.95
N GLU A 219 -20.15 -8.71 9.53
CA GLU A 219 -21.52 -9.27 9.51
C GLU A 219 -21.63 -10.52 8.61
N THR A 220 -20.66 -10.72 7.72
CA THR A 220 -20.58 -11.88 6.86
C THR A 220 -19.61 -12.92 7.44
N SER A 221 -20.13 -14.10 7.78
CA SER A 221 -19.32 -15.21 8.28
C SER A 221 -18.20 -15.67 7.34
N ALA A 222 -18.31 -15.36 6.04
CA ALA A 222 -17.32 -15.75 5.03
C ALA A 222 -15.90 -15.17 5.25
N LEU A 223 -15.81 -13.99 5.86
CA LEU A 223 -14.53 -13.33 6.15
C LEU A 223 -14.19 -13.32 7.65
N SER A 224 -15.02 -13.94 8.47
CA SER A 224 -14.80 -14.03 9.91
C SER A 224 -13.71 -15.03 10.26
N GLU A 225 -12.86 -14.65 11.22
CA GLU A 225 -11.84 -15.50 11.81
C GLU A 225 -12.01 -15.47 13.33
N GLN A 226 -11.93 -16.62 13.99
CA GLN A 226 -12.01 -16.69 15.45
C GLN A 226 -10.72 -16.21 16.14
N SER A 227 -9.60 -16.42 15.46
CA SER A 227 -8.28 -16.03 15.95
C SER A 227 -7.40 -15.53 14.81
N VAL A 228 -6.48 -14.64 15.13
CA VAL A 228 -5.48 -14.10 14.22
C VAL A 228 -4.09 -14.32 14.77
N VAL A 229 -3.16 -14.70 13.92
CA VAL A 229 -1.73 -14.78 14.27
C VAL A 229 -1.21 -13.37 14.48
N THR A 230 -0.50 -13.15 15.58
CA THR A 230 0.09 -11.83 15.91
C THR A 230 1.60 -11.82 15.87
N GLU A 231 2.23 -12.99 15.85
CA GLU A 231 3.68 -13.10 15.88
C GLU A 231 4.12 -14.41 15.23
N ILE A 232 5.11 -14.31 14.36
CA ILE A 232 5.77 -15.44 13.71
C ILE A 232 7.28 -15.32 13.85
N MET A 233 7.98 -16.46 13.75
CA MET A 233 9.44 -16.55 13.72
C MET A 233 9.90 -17.05 12.37
N TYR A 234 10.88 -16.39 11.78
CA TYR A 234 11.57 -16.82 10.57
C TYR A 234 13.06 -16.48 10.67
N GLU A 235 13.94 -17.45 10.47
CA GLU A 235 15.42 -17.28 10.52
C GLU A 235 15.89 -16.47 11.75
N ASN A 236 15.40 -16.85 12.96
CA ASN A 236 15.69 -16.15 14.23
C ASN A 236 15.20 -14.69 14.29
N ARG A 237 14.34 -14.27 13.39
CA ARG A 237 13.69 -12.96 13.38
C ARG A 237 12.22 -13.11 13.78
N THR A 238 11.81 -12.32 14.76
CA THR A 238 10.40 -12.16 15.10
C THR A 238 9.76 -11.13 14.16
N VAL A 239 8.64 -11.50 13.54
CA VAL A 239 7.81 -10.62 12.71
C VAL A 239 6.45 -10.47 13.39
N HIS A 240 6.07 -9.23 13.71
CA HIS A 240 4.77 -8.92 14.25
C HIS A 240 3.74 -8.74 13.15
N LEU A 241 2.55 -9.31 13.35
CA LEU A 241 1.45 -9.25 12.38
C LEU A 241 0.25 -8.51 12.97
N GLN A 242 -0.37 -7.66 12.17
CA GLN A 242 -1.50 -6.84 12.59
C GLN A 242 -2.64 -6.91 11.58
N ALA A 243 -3.87 -7.00 12.09
CA ALA A 243 -5.09 -6.73 11.34
C ALA A 243 -5.62 -5.37 11.81
N SER A 244 -5.55 -4.37 10.94
CA SER A 244 -5.91 -2.98 11.24
C SER A 244 -6.54 -2.35 9.99
N PRO A 245 -7.87 -2.33 9.88
CA PRO A 245 -8.53 -1.71 8.74
C PRO A 245 -8.22 -0.21 8.70
N VAL A 246 -8.00 0.31 7.50
CA VAL A 246 -7.90 1.76 7.32
C VAL A 246 -9.28 2.36 7.54
N GLY A 247 -9.37 3.30 8.47
CA GLY A 247 -10.60 4.00 8.80
C GLY A 247 -10.83 5.22 7.90
N VAL A 248 -11.91 5.94 8.21
CA VAL A 248 -12.26 7.22 7.59
C VAL A 248 -12.28 8.31 8.66
N ASP A 249 -12.09 9.55 8.25
CA ASP A 249 -12.26 10.71 9.13
C ASP A 249 -13.76 11.01 9.27
N VAL A 250 -14.35 10.47 10.33
CA VAL A 250 -15.78 10.63 10.63
C VAL A 250 -16.13 12.08 10.91
N ALA A 251 -15.24 12.82 11.59
CA ALA A 251 -15.48 14.23 11.93
C ALA A 251 -15.54 15.08 10.66
N TYR A 252 -14.60 14.87 9.74
CA TYR A 252 -14.60 15.55 8.44
C TYR A 252 -15.86 15.23 7.61
N ILE A 253 -16.25 13.94 7.55
CA ILE A 253 -17.47 13.55 6.83
C ILE A 253 -18.71 14.22 7.43
N GLN A 254 -18.81 14.29 8.76
CA GLN A 254 -19.92 14.97 9.45
C GLN A 254 -19.92 16.48 9.19
N GLU A 255 -18.76 17.11 9.19
CA GLU A 255 -18.61 18.51 8.84
C GLU A 255 -19.08 18.78 7.40
N VAL A 256 -18.60 18.00 6.42
CA VAL A 256 -19.01 18.13 5.01
C VAL A 256 -20.51 17.91 4.86
N ALA A 257 -21.08 16.92 5.53
CA ALA A 257 -22.52 16.65 5.51
C ALA A 257 -23.36 17.81 6.08
N ALA A 258 -22.79 18.60 6.99
CA ALA A 258 -23.46 19.77 7.60
C ALA A 258 -23.40 21.05 6.75
N ARG A 259 -22.57 21.09 5.68
CA ARG A 259 -22.43 22.27 4.81
C ARG A 259 -23.73 22.57 4.06
N GLU A 260 -24.00 23.85 3.82
CA GLU A 260 -25.21 24.28 3.12
C GLU A 260 -25.29 23.69 1.71
N GLU A 261 -24.19 23.75 0.95
CA GLU A 261 -24.10 23.17 -0.39
C GLU A 261 -24.45 21.67 -0.43
N THR A 262 -24.04 20.91 0.61
CA THR A 262 -24.35 19.48 0.73
C THR A 262 -25.83 19.25 1.02
N ARG A 263 -26.42 20.09 1.86
CA ARG A 263 -27.86 20.04 2.19
C ARG A 263 -28.73 20.39 1.00
N GLU A 264 -28.33 21.39 0.22
CA GLU A 264 -29.01 21.76 -1.03
C GLU A 264 -29.00 20.58 -2.00
N LYS A 265 -27.82 19.97 -2.19
CA LYS A 265 -27.69 18.81 -3.07
C LYS A 265 -28.48 17.59 -2.58
N LEU A 266 -28.52 17.36 -1.27
CA LEU A 266 -29.33 16.30 -0.69
C LEU A 266 -30.82 16.53 -0.97
N HIS A 267 -31.30 17.77 -0.83
CA HIS A 267 -32.69 18.14 -1.10
C HIS A 267 -33.06 17.94 -2.58
N GLU A 268 -32.16 18.30 -3.48
CA GLU A 268 -32.30 18.05 -4.93
C GLU A 268 -32.48 16.56 -5.20
N ILE A 269 -31.58 15.71 -4.70
CA ILE A 269 -31.63 14.25 -4.87
C ILE A 269 -32.94 13.68 -4.28
N GLN A 270 -33.32 14.11 -3.07
CA GLN A 270 -34.55 13.65 -2.43
C GLN A 270 -35.79 14.01 -3.24
N SER A 271 -35.81 15.19 -3.86
CA SER A 271 -36.94 15.63 -4.69
C SER A 271 -37.08 14.78 -5.96
N GLU A 272 -35.99 14.31 -6.53
CA GLU A 272 -36.00 13.40 -7.68
C GLU A 272 -36.44 11.97 -7.32
N LEU A 273 -36.06 11.49 -6.12
CA LEU A 273 -36.39 10.15 -5.64
C LEU A 273 -37.86 9.98 -5.26
N LYS A 274 -38.54 11.06 -4.85
CA LYS A 274 -39.93 11.04 -4.35
C LYS A 274 -40.11 9.98 -3.24
N ASP A 275 -40.96 8.97 -3.51
CA ASP A 275 -41.27 7.89 -2.58
C ASP A 275 -40.38 6.64 -2.78
N SER A 276 -39.35 6.75 -3.61
CA SER A 276 -38.44 5.63 -3.91
C SER A 276 -37.38 5.47 -2.80
N GLN A 277 -36.96 4.22 -2.56
CA GLN A 277 -35.81 3.93 -1.72
C GLN A 277 -34.53 4.01 -2.55
N LEU A 278 -33.53 4.75 -2.04
CA LEU A 278 -32.22 4.85 -2.67
C LEU A 278 -31.33 3.70 -2.21
N ILE A 279 -30.85 2.91 -3.15
CA ILE A 279 -29.71 1.99 -2.95
C ILE A 279 -28.51 2.59 -3.65
N LEU A 280 -27.52 3.03 -2.86
CA LEU A 280 -26.34 3.74 -3.36
C LEU A 280 -25.11 2.85 -3.31
N SER A 281 -24.36 2.81 -4.42
CA SER A 281 -23.01 2.27 -4.47
C SER A 281 -22.07 3.31 -5.06
N VAL A 282 -21.00 3.62 -4.33
CA VAL A 282 -19.98 4.57 -4.75
C VAL A 282 -18.63 3.88 -4.75
N GLY A 283 -17.97 3.85 -5.89
CA GLY A 283 -16.68 3.18 -6.05
C GLY A 283 -16.08 3.41 -7.43
N ARG A 284 -14.92 2.82 -7.65
CA ARG A 284 -14.30 2.79 -8.98
C ARG A 284 -15.00 1.74 -9.84
N THR A 285 -15.04 1.97 -11.16
CA THR A 285 -15.41 0.93 -12.12
C THR A 285 -14.21 0.00 -12.28
N ASP A 286 -14.27 -1.16 -11.65
CA ASP A 286 -13.26 -2.21 -11.69
C ASP A 286 -13.95 -3.56 -11.68
N TYR A 287 -13.24 -4.62 -12.07
CA TYR A 287 -13.77 -5.98 -12.05
C TYR A 287 -13.62 -6.68 -10.68
N THR A 288 -12.95 -6.01 -9.73
CA THR A 288 -12.68 -6.52 -8.37
C THR A 288 -13.70 -6.04 -7.35
#